data_470ddf5452d939fb14474816069d6061
#
_entry.id   470ddf5452d939fb14474816069d6061
#
_cell.length_a   1.000
_cell.length_b   1.000
_cell.length_c   1.000
_cell.angle_alpha   90.00
_cell.angle_beta   90.00
_cell.angle_gamma   90.00
#
_symmetry.space_group_name_H-M   'P 1'
#
loop_
_entity.id
_entity.type
_entity.pdbx_description
1 polymer ?
#
loop_
_entity_poly.entity_id
_entity_poly.type
_entity_poly.pdbx_seq_one_letter_code
_entity_poly.pdbx_strand_id
1 'polypeptide(L)'
;MSTHHVRSLGPFALFVVAALGAAAGCERCSKKDTTTPTADGPAGPVSSIIVMADGGPVQAQAVITEALATKVAGPTPSGGKISGAGTPMAVECKSPGQPVSPTIFGIAWADTDKDIGATAHRWGGNTTSRYNYKLGAWNTANDWFWQNIKIDSHEVFLGKVAEKGGLAAITVPIMGWVAKDTSSASFPVSVFGPQEKTDPDHPDFGNGKKSDGKTLIPPKEQARTSVAVTPEDVGDFVKKVRAYEKKIGKKLVFEWILDNEPGLWSSTHRDVHPNPLTYDELLERTIAYGTAIRKADPDAIIAGPTSYGWWEYFYSTKDHDEGFRAKPDRKAHGDVPLIAWYLQKLKEHEQKTGVRILDVLDVHIYPQADNVQGPDGHGGDGGGETDRKTNDLRFRTTRSLWDRDYVDESWIKEAVYLIPRMKDLIAQNYPGRGFQIGEYNFGAEAHPAGGVALAEVLGRFALNGVSHAFYWTYPKKPTPAYWAFRAYRNYDGNGGHFQGRIVPSSSPSGTSIYASRDESGKKWVILALNFSADRPEPASIELKGCVSPGALKSFVYTGGDQGFIAGDAKIEGTSLKTKLPPYSITVMELATQ
;
A
#
# COMPACT_ATOMS: atom_id res chain seq x y z
N MET A 1 -14.90 15.58 -47.72
CA MET A 1 -14.15 16.13 -46.54
C MET A 1 -15.05 15.89 -45.33
N SER A 2 -14.84 14.82 -44.63
CA SER A 2 -15.64 14.43 -43.46
C SER A 2 -14.64 14.26 -42.29
N THR A 3 -14.73 15.13 -41.33
CA THR A 3 -13.88 15.15 -40.13
C THR A 3 -14.46 14.19 -39.10
N HIS A 4 -13.80 13.06 -38.90
CA HIS A 4 -14.07 12.17 -37.76
C HIS A 4 -13.46 12.76 -36.50
N HIS A 5 -14.32 13.16 -35.56
CA HIS A 5 -13.93 13.46 -34.20
C HIS A 5 -13.63 12.14 -33.46
N VAL A 6 -12.37 11.92 -33.18
CA VAL A 6 -11.95 10.90 -32.21
C VAL A 6 -12.21 11.46 -30.82
N ARG A 7 -13.19 10.92 -30.11
CA ARG A 7 -13.38 11.18 -28.67
C ARG A 7 -12.27 10.44 -27.91
N SER A 8 -11.43 11.20 -27.23
CA SER A 8 -10.49 10.66 -26.25
C SER A 8 -11.28 10.05 -25.09
N LEU A 9 -11.12 8.76 -24.89
CA LEU A 9 -11.58 8.10 -23.67
C LEU A 9 -10.71 8.59 -22.50
N GLY A 10 -11.32 9.30 -21.57
CA GLY A 10 -10.71 9.73 -20.33
C GLY A 10 -10.37 8.54 -19.41
N PRO A 11 -9.56 8.76 -18.37
CA PRO A 11 -9.13 7.69 -17.48
C PRO A 11 -10.34 7.02 -16.81
N PHE A 12 -10.37 5.69 -16.83
CA PHE A 12 -11.39 4.90 -16.19
C PHE A 12 -11.42 5.19 -14.68
N ALA A 13 -12.49 5.82 -14.22
CA ALA A 13 -12.83 5.88 -12.82
C ALA A 13 -13.39 4.52 -12.40
N LEU A 14 -12.82 3.89 -11.37
CA LEU A 14 -13.43 2.75 -10.70
C LEU A 14 -14.75 3.21 -10.07
N PHE A 15 -15.88 2.88 -10.68
CA PHE A 15 -17.18 3.08 -10.07
C PHE A 15 -17.55 1.86 -9.23
N VAL A 16 -17.47 2.01 -7.91
CA VAL A 16 -18.20 1.12 -7.01
C VAL A 16 -19.65 1.60 -6.98
N VAL A 17 -20.55 0.83 -7.57
CA VAL A 17 -21.99 1.10 -7.50
C VAL A 17 -22.49 0.62 -6.14
N ALA A 18 -22.74 1.55 -5.23
CA ALA A 18 -23.51 1.29 -4.03
C ALA A 18 -25.00 1.09 -4.42
N ALA A 19 -25.50 -0.13 -4.27
CA ALA A 19 -26.93 -0.41 -4.41
C ALA A 19 -27.68 0.06 -3.16
N LEU A 20 -28.42 1.15 -3.27
CA LEU A 20 -29.43 1.59 -2.29
C LEU A 20 -30.62 0.63 -2.31
N GLY A 21 -30.70 -0.26 -1.32
CA GLY A 21 -31.88 -1.04 -1.02
C GLY A 21 -32.81 -0.28 -0.07
N ALA A 22 -33.99 0.09 -0.57
CA ALA A 22 -35.04 0.69 0.25
C ALA A 22 -35.62 -0.34 1.23
N ALA A 23 -35.53 -0.06 2.53
CA ALA A 23 -36.19 -0.81 3.58
C ALA A 23 -37.63 -0.32 3.76
N ALA A 24 -38.61 -1.18 3.55
CA ALA A 24 -39.97 -1.02 4.06
C ALA A 24 -40.08 -1.85 5.34
N GLY A 25 -40.45 -1.21 6.42
CA GLY A 25 -40.58 -1.82 7.72
C GLY A 25 -41.80 -2.73 7.88
N CYS A 26 -41.69 -3.70 8.74
CA CYS A 26 -42.82 -4.29 9.44
C CYS A 26 -42.42 -4.69 10.86
N GLU A 27 -43.17 -4.18 11.83
CA GLU A 27 -43.08 -4.47 13.26
C GLU A 27 -43.64 -5.86 13.61
N ARG A 28 -43.14 -6.38 14.73
CA ARG A 28 -43.64 -7.45 15.63
C ARG A 28 -43.29 -8.89 15.30
N CYS A 29 -42.45 -9.52 16.10
CA CYS A 29 -42.88 -10.36 17.22
C CYS A 29 -41.71 -11.13 17.84
N SER A 30 -41.63 -11.06 19.14
CA SER A 30 -40.78 -11.86 20.01
C SER A 30 -41.19 -13.33 20.02
N LYS A 31 -40.21 -14.27 20.06
CA LYS A 31 -40.16 -15.40 21.00
C LYS A 31 -38.87 -16.17 20.84
N LYS A 32 -38.27 -16.47 21.98
CA LYS A 32 -37.16 -17.42 22.16
C LYS A 32 -37.58 -18.82 21.73
N ASP A 33 -36.71 -19.54 21.04
CA ASP A 33 -36.55 -20.96 21.21
C ASP A 33 -35.11 -21.38 20.90
N THR A 34 -34.52 -22.02 21.88
CA THR A 34 -33.20 -22.67 21.86
C THR A 34 -33.32 -24.05 21.25
N THR A 35 -32.71 -24.29 20.10
CA THR A 35 -32.32 -25.64 19.69
C THR A 35 -31.05 -25.55 18.85
N THR A 36 -30.00 -26.20 19.33
CA THR A 36 -28.72 -26.45 18.68
C THR A 36 -28.93 -27.41 17.50
N PRO A 37 -28.45 -27.11 16.29
CA PRO A 37 -28.22 -28.13 15.28
C PRO A 37 -26.73 -28.51 15.23
N THR A 38 -26.52 -29.81 15.24
CA THR A 38 -25.26 -30.50 14.98
C THR A 38 -24.76 -30.20 13.57
N ALA A 39 -23.47 -29.86 13.50
CA ALA A 39 -22.76 -29.64 12.24
C ALA A 39 -22.32 -30.96 11.63
N ASP A 40 -22.79 -31.27 10.43
CA ASP A 40 -22.08 -32.14 9.49
C ASP A 40 -22.56 -31.81 8.06
N GLY A 41 -21.67 -31.14 7.30
CA GLY A 41 -21.80 -30.90 5.86
C GLY A 41 -20.50 -30.30 5.33
N PRO A 42 -20.00 -30.71 4.15
CA PRO A 42 -18.71 -30.25 3.66
C PRO A 42 -18.76 -28.77 3.34
N ALA A 43 -17.83 -28.02 3.93
CA ALA A 43 -17.63 -26.60 3.66
C ALA A 43 -17.21 -26.41 2.21
N GLY A 44 -18.05 -25.74 1.43
CA GLY A 44 -17.71 -25.25 0.09
C GLY A 44 -16.66 -24.13 0.17
N PRO A 45 -15.92 -23.86 -0.91
CA PRO A 45 -14.85 -22.86 -0.92
C PRO A 45 -15.42 -21.48 -0.62
N VAL A 46 -14.92 -20.88 0.44
CA VAL A 46 -15.29 -19.52 0.86
C VAL A 46 -14.54 -18.55 -0.02
N SER A 47 -15.29 -17.82 -0.80
CA SER A 47 -14.83 -16.77 -1.70
C SER A 47 -14.40 -15.55 -0.93
N SER A 48 -13.19 -15.11 -1.19
CA SER A 48 -12.71 -13.74 -1.03
C SER A 48 -12.86 -13.09 0.35
N ILE A 49 -11.82 -12.41 0.75
CA ILE A 49 -11.80 -11.14 1.51
C ILE A 49 -12.93 -10.93 2.52
N ILE A 50 -14.09 -11.34 2.18
CA ILE A 50 -15.35 -11.24 2.93
C ILE A 50 -15.45 -12.24 4.07
N VAL A 51 -14.49 -13.04 4.25
CA VAL A 51 -14.47 -14.12 5.24
C VAL A 51 -14.64 -13.65 6.68
N MET A 52 -15.11 -12.49 6.87
CA MET A 52 -15.29 -11.92 8.19
C MET A 52 -16.72 -12.01 8.72
N ALA A 53 -17.62 -12.71 8.07
CA ALA A 53 -18.91 -13.09 8.63
C ALA A 53 -18.85 -14.54 9.12
N ASP A 54 -19.27 -14.75 10.35
CA ASP A 54 -19.47 -16.05 11.02
C ASP A 54 -18.22 -16.76 11.56
N GLY A 55 -17.70 -16.25 12.68
CA GLY A 55 -16.73 -16.95 13.54
C GLY A 55 -15.27 -16.89 13.08
N GLY A 56 -15.00 -16.40 11.88
CA GLY A 56 -13.65 -16.30 11.34
C GLY A 56 -12.69 -15.36 12.10
N PRO A 57 -13.08 -14.15 12.52
CA PRO A 57 -12.19 -13.24 13.21
C PRO A 57 -11.64 -13.79 14.53
N VAL A 58 -12.49 -14.38 15.33
CA VAL A 58 -12.10 -14.89 16.67
C VAL A 58 -11.16 -16.08 16.57
N GLN A 59 -11.37 -16.97 15.61
CA GLN A 59 -10.49 -18.13 15.41
C GLN A 59 -9.16 -17.73 14.79
N ALA A 60 -9.17 -16.88 13.78
CA ALA A 60 -7.96 -16.34 13.16
C ALA A 60 -7.13 -15.57 14.19
N GLN A 61 -7.77 -14.74 15.01
CA GLN A 61 -7.14 -13.99 16.09
C GLN A 61 -6.39 -14.89 17.06
N ALA A 62 -7.04 -15.93 17.59
CA ALA A 62 -6.43 -16.82 18.57
C ALA A 62 -5.18 -17.55 18.02
N VAL A 63 -5.21 -17.91 16.72
CA VAL A 63 -4.08 -18.59 16.05
C VAL A 63 -2.96 -17.61 15.73
N ILE A 64 -3.29 -16.40 15.32
CA ILE A 64 -2.30 -15.35 15.05
C ILE A 64 -1.60 -14.95 16.34
N THR A 65 -2.32 -14.80 17.47
CA THR A 65 -1.74 -14.52 18.78
C THR A 65 -0.71 -15.58 19.18
N GLU A 66 -1.03 -16.87 18.99
CA GLU A 66 -0.09 -17.95 19.26
C GLU A 66 1.15 -17.89 18.35
N ALA A 67 0.97 -17.53 17.07
CA ALA A 67 2.08 -17.37 16.13
C ALA A 67 3.01 -16.21 16.50
N LEU A 68 2.48 -15.14 17.09
CA LEU A 68 3.23 -13.96 17.52
C LEU A 68 3.95 -14.16 18.87
N ALA A 69 3.51 -15.13 19.67
CA ALA A 69 4.12 -15.44 20.97
C ALA A 69 5.57 -15.95 20.90
N THR A 70 6.08 -16.22 19.70
CA THR A 70 7.50 -16.49 19.49
C THR A 70 8.28 -15.20 19.73
N LYS A 71 8.86 -15.05 20.92
CA LYS A 71 9.64 -13.87 21.35
C LYS A 71 10.74 -13.55 20.35
N VAL A 72 10.55 -12.48 19.61
CA VAL A 72 11.57 -11.85 18.79
C VAL A 72 12.28 -10.81 19.65
N ALA A 73 13.38 -11.19 20.29
CA ALA A 73 14.24 -10.27 21.00
C ALA A 73 15.25 -9.68 20.01
N GLY A 74 15.07 -8.42 19.61
CA GLY A 74 16.02 -7.65 18.81
C GLY A 74 16.17 -6.23 19.35
N PRO A 75 17.30 -5.53 19.07
CA PRO A 75 17.52 -4.19 19.56
C PRO A 75 16.48 -3.23 18.98
N THR A 76 15.83 -2.51 19.87
CA THR A 76 14.81 -1.50 19.57
C THR A 76 15.45 -0.28 18.90
N PRO A 77 15.11 0.06 17.65
CA PRO A 77 15.32 1.43 17.21
C PRO A 77 14.35 2.30 18.01
N SER A 78 14.85 3.37 18.62
CA SER A 78 14.01 4.34 19.34
C SER A 78 13.12 5.09 18.36
N GLY A 79 12.02 4.47 17.92
CA GLY A 79 10.90 5.17 17.30
C GLY A 79 10.35 6.16 18.31
N GLY A 80 10.14 7.41 17.90
CA GLY A 80 9.72 8.48 18.80
C GLY A 80 8.50 8.06 19.62
N LYS A 81 8.65 8.01 20.95
CA LYS A 81 7.54 7.72 21.85
C LYS A 81 6.44 8.75 21.65
N ILE A 82 5.19 8.31 21.50
CA ILE A 82 4.06 9.20 21.77
C ILE A 82 4.16 9.50 23.26
N SER A 83 4.50 10.71 23.55
CA SER A 83 4.63 11.20 24.90
C SER A 83 3.27 11.67 25.37
N GLY A 84 2.92 11.36 26.63
CA GLY A 84 1.67 11.76 27.24
C GLY A 84 1.48 13.28 27.35
N ALA A 85 0.35 13.72 27.85
CA ALA A 85 0.07 15.13 28.13
C ALA A 85 1.21 15.74 28.95
N GLY A 86 1.81 16.84 28.45
CA GLY A 86 2.93 17.51 29.10
C GLY A 86 4.29 17.33 28.44
N THR A 87 4.39 16.54 27.35
CA THR A 87 5.63 16.47 26.58
C THR A 87 5.87 17.75 25.79
N PRO A 88 7.05 18.39 25.94
CA PRO A 88 7.37 19.58 25.16
C PRO A 88 7.53 19.27 23.69
N MET A 89 7.13 20.20 22.82
CA MET A 89 7.48 20.16 21.40
C MET A 89 8.96 20.51 21.24
N ALA A 90 9.74 19.60 20.68
CA ALA A 90 11.18 19.84 20.50
C ALA A 90 11.74 19.15 19.26
N VAL A 91 12.83 19.70 18.74
CA VAL A 91 13.66 19.15 17.65
C VAL A 91 15.10 19.02 18.14
N GLU A 92 15.68 17.83 18.04
CA GLU A 92 17.05 17.51 18.47
C GLU A 92 18.06 17.86 17.36
N CYS A 93 18.38 19.14 17.19
CA CYS A 93 19.18 19.62 16.06
C CYS A 93 20.63 19.10 16.05
N LYS A 94 21.21 18.75 17.21
CA LYS A 94 22.56 18.16 17.29
C LYS A 94 22.61 16.71 16.82
N SER A 95 21.45 16.05 16.68
CA SER A 95 21.42 14.69 16.17
C SER A 95 21.97 14.63 14.75
N PRO A 96 22.79 13.62 14.40
CA PRO A 96 23.22 13.42 13.02
C PRO A 96 22.04 13.13 12.10
N GLY A 97 20.90 12.72 12.65
CA GLY A 97 19.72 12.30 11.91
C GLY A 97 19.98 11.04 11.09
N GLN A 98 18.94 10.54 10.46
CA GLN A 98 19.04 9.41 9.53
C GLN A 98 18.62 9.82 8.12
N PRO A 99 19.17 9.18 7.07
CA PRO A 99 18.77 9.44 5.70
C PRO A 99 17.28 9.18 5.50
N VAL A 100 16.62 10.04 4.72
CA VAL A 100 15.26 9.85 4.21
C VAL A 100 15.37 9.31 2.80
N SER A 101 14.80 8.13 2.55
CA SER A 101 14.76 7.63 1.18
C SER A 101 13.87 8.53 0.32
N PRO A 102 14.33 9.00 -0.83
CA PRO A 102 13.51 9.85 -1.70
C PRO A 102 12.28 9.11 -2.24
N THR A 103 12.32 7.79 -2.35
CA THR A 103 11.27 6.96 -2.94
C THR A 103 10.13 6.56 -2.00
N ILE A 104 10.11 7.05 -0.76
CA ILE A 104 8.94 6.93 0.13
C ILE A 104 7.77 7.84 -0.26
N PHE A 105 8.01 8.80 -1.14
CA PHE A 105 6.98 9.69 -1.68
C PHE A 105 6.49 9.20 -3.05
N GLY A 106 6.36 7.87 -3.16
CA GLY A 106 5.84 7.21 -4.35
C GLY A 106 4.32 7.13 -4.36
N ILE A 107 3.78 6.96 -5.55
CA ILE A 107 2.35 6.75 -5.84
C ILE A 107 2.19 5.62 -6.87
N ALA A 108 1.01 5.00 -6.95
CA ALA A 108 0.71 4.13 -8.07
C ALA A 108 0.43 4.97 -9.32
N TRP A 109 0.82 4.43 -10.48
CA TRP A 109 0.64 5.05 -11.80
C TRP A 109 1.33 6.42 -11.97
N ALA A 110 1.19 7.03 -13.15
CA ALA A 110 1.78 8.32 -13.48
C ALA A 110 0.75 9.32 -14.06
N ASP A 111 -0.54 9.12 -13.71
CA ASP A 111 -1.67 9.89 -14.24
C ASP A 111 -2.08 11.05 -13.32
N THR A 112 -1.12 11.61 -12.59
CA THR A 112 -1.33 12.71 -11.64
C THR A 112 -0.67 13.99 -12.12
N ASP A 113 -1.00 15.10 -11.46
CA ASP A 113 -0.35 16.40 -11.68
C ASP A 113 1.12 16.36 -11.21
N LYS A 114 2.03 16.86 -12.04
CA LYS A 114 3.46 16.93 -11.70
C LYS A 114 3.73 17.70 -10.41
N ASP A 115 2.91 18.68 -10.11
CA ASP A 115 3.04 19.56 -8.93
C ASP A 115 2.89 18.81 -7.59
N ILE A 116 2.36 17.59 -7.58
CA ILE A 116 2.33 16.75 -6.38
C ILE A 116 3.74 16.43 -5.86
N GLY A 117 4.73 16.43 -6.77
CA GLY A 117 6.12 16.18 -6.44
C GLY A 117 6.42 14.71 -6.11
N ALA A 118 5.59 13.76 -6.56
CA ALA A 118 5.86 12.34 -6.41
C ALA A 118 7.24 11.98 -7.01
N THR A 119 7.99 11.16 -6.28
CA THR A 119 9.38 10.83 -6.63
C THR A 119 9.52 9.48 -7.29
N ALA A 120 8.53 8.62 -7.11
CA ALA A 120 8.48 7.30 -7.70
C ALA A 120 7.04 6.93 -8.11
N HIS A 121 6.93 6.08 -9.12
CA HIS A 121 5.67 5.65 -9.70
C HIS A 121 5.67 4.13 -9.82
N ARG A 122 4.70 3.47 -9.21
CA ARG A 122 4.54 2.02 -9.29
C ARG A 122 3.54 1.65 -10.40
N TRP A 123 3.97 0.83 -11.32
CA TRP A 123 3.12 0.07 -12.21
C TRP A 123 2.71 -1.20 -11.47
N GLY A 124 1.49 -1.25 -10.91
CA GLY A 124 1.07 -2.33 -10.00
C GLY A 124 -0.44 -2.54 -9.96
N GLY A 125 -0.88 -3.41 -9.06
CA GLY A 125 -2.26 -3.85 -8.90
C GLY A 125 -2.57 -5.16 -9.64
N ASN A 126 -3.75 -5.76 -9.41
CA ASN A 126 -4.15 -7.08 -9.90
C ASN A 126 -3.97 -7.27 -11.42
N THR A 127 -4.26 -6.26 -12.19
CA THR A 127 -4.17 -6.31 -13.66
C THR A 127 -2.74 -6.52 -14.15
N THR A 128 -1.74 -6.05 -13.39
CA THR A 128 -0.32 -6.19 -13.79
C THR A 128 0.18 -7.62 -13.69
N SER A 129 -0.39 -8.46 -12.82
CA SER A 129 -0.15 -9.90 -12.74
C SER A 129 -0.49 -10.64 -14.06
N ARG A 130 -1.28 -10.00 -14.92
CA ARG A 130 -1.76 -10.54 -16.18
C ARG A 130 -1.31 -9.76 -17.41
N TYR A 131 -0.30 -8.89 -17.26
CA TYR A 131 0.17 -8.03 -18.33
C TYR A 131 0.99 -8.78 -19.39
N ASN A 132 0.51 -8.77 -20.63
CA ASN A 132 1.24 -9.24 -21.80
C ASN A 132 1.93 -8.07 -22.52
N TYR A 133 3.21 -7.91 -22.29
CA TYR A 133 4.00 -6.82 -22.86
C TYR A 133 4.13 -6.89 -24.40
N LYS A 134 3.91 -8.07 -24.99
CA LYS A 134 3.98 -8.28 -26.46
C LYS A 134 2.75 -7.69 -27.16
N LEU A 135 1.61 -7.66 -26.46
CA LEU A 135 0.33 -7.18 -26.97
C LEU A 135 -0.05 -5.77 -26.46
N GLY A 136 0.53 -5.33 -25.34
CA GLY A 136 0.04 -4.16 -24.62
C GLY A 136 -1.38 -4.38 -24.10
N ALA A 137 -1.59 -5.53 -23.46
CA ALA A 137 -2.89 -5.95 -22.95
C ALA A 137 -2.74 -6.61 -21.58
N TRP A 138 -3.79 -6.56 -20.76
CA TRP A 138 -3.89 -7.34 -19.53
C TRP A 138 -5.29 -7.94 -19.36
N ASN A 139 -5.44 -8.86 -18.40
CA ASN A 139 -6.75 -9.28 -17.93
C ASN A 139 -7.09 -8.48 -16.67
N THR A 140 -8.35 -8.04 -16.57
CA THR A 140 -8.84 -7.21 -15.46
C THR A 140 -9.06 -7.97 -14.17
N ALA A 141 -8.80 -9.25 -14.14
CA ALA A 141 -9.03 -10.13 -13.00
C ALA A 141 -10.48 -10.03 -12.45
N ASN A 142 -10.69 -10.22 -11.16
CA ASN A 142 -11.98 -10.04 -10.53
C ASN A 142 -12.41 -8.56 -10.40
N ASP A 143 -11.52 -7.63 -10.65
CA ASP A 143 -11.80 -6.19 -10.53
C ASP A 143 -12.86 -5.74 -11.55
N TRP A 144 -12.84 -6.35 -12.75
CA TRP A 144 -13.85 -6.04 -13.77
C TRP A 144 -14.11 -7.22 -14.72
N PHE A 145 -14.90 -8.18 -14.33
CA PHE A 145 -15.43 -9.28 -15.16
C PHE A 145 -14.39 -10.15 -15.86
N TRP A 146 -13.15 -10.25 -15.36
CA TRP A 146 -12.04 -11.06 -15.91
C TRP A 146 -11.85 -10.93 -17.43
N GLN A 147 -11.98 -9.71 -17.94
CA GLN A 147 -11.85 -9.47 -19.38
C GLN A 147 -10.44 -9.02 -19.79
N ASN A 148 -10.03 -9.45 -20.96
CA ASN A 148 -8.83 -8.94 -21.59
C ASN A 148 -9.13 -7.60 -22.25
N ILE A 149 -8.30 -6.60 -21.96
CA ILE A 149 -8.41 -5.28 -22.57
C ILE A 149 -7.06 -4.79 -23.05
N LYS A 150 -7.11 -3.97 -24.11
CA LYS A 150 -5.94 -3.23 -24.54
C LYS A 150 -5.72 -2.04 -23.61
N ILE A 151 -4.44 -1.76 -23.31
CA ILE A 151 -4.06 -0.67 -22.41
C ILE A 151 -2.90 0.14 -22.97
N ASP A 152 -2.60 1.27 -22.35
CA ASP A 152 -1.35 1.96 -22.54
C ASP A 152 -0.18 1.03 -22.20
N SER A 153 0.83 0.98 -23.06
CA SER A 153 1.98 0.11 -22.83
C SER A 153 2.86 0.62 -21.70
N HIS A 154 3.73 -0.26 -21.19
CA HIS A 154 4.79 0.12 -20.26
C HIS A 154 5.68 1.26 -20.79
N GLU A 155 5.85 1.39 -22.12
CA GLU A 155 6.59 2.50 -22.73
C GLU A 155 5.85 3.83 -22.56
N VAL A 156 4.51 3.85 -22.68
CA VAL A 156 3.68 5.03 -22.41
C VAL A 156 3.76 5.42 -20.93
N PHE A 157 3.65 4.45 -20.02
CA PHE A 157 3.83 4.67 -18.59
C PHE A 157 5.21 5.29 -18.29
N LEU A 158 6.29 4.70 -18.81
CA LEU A 158 7.64 5.23 -18.62
C LEU A 158 7.82 6.62 -19.23
N GLY A 159 7.17 6.90 -20.36
CA GLY A 159 7.13 8.26 -20.94
C GLY A 159 6.50 9.28 -19.98
N LYS A 160 5.36 8.92 -19.38
CA LYS A 160 4.71 9.76 -18.36
C LYS A 160 5.61 9.96 -17.12
N VAL A 161 6.28 8.90 -16.64
CA VAL A 161 7.24 8.99 -15.52
C VAL A 161 8.40 9.93 -15.86
N ALA A 162 8.96 9.81 -17.07
CA ALA A 162 10.06 10.67 -17.55
C ALA A 162 9.67 12.16 -17.62
N GLU A 163 8.42 12.44 -17.97
CA GLU A 163 7.84 13.80 -17.99
C GLU A 163 7.67 14.36 -16.58
N LYS A 164 7.19 13.54 -15.62
CA LYS A 164 7.02 13.94 -14.21
C LYS A 164 8.35 14.15 -13.50
N GLY A 165 9.43 13.50 -13.94
CA GLY A 165 10.76 13.58 -13.33
C GLY A 165 10.96 12.61 -12.16
N GLY A 166 10.12 11.57 -12.06
CA GLY A 166 10.23 10.50 -11.06
C GLY A 166 10.99 9.27 -11.55
N LEU A 167 11.01 8.24 -10.70
CA LEU A 167 11.51 6.90 -10.99
C LEU A 167 10.33 5.92 -11.15
N ALA A 168 10.57 4.76 -11.76
CA ALA A 168 9.56 3.73 -11.97
C ALA A 168 9.89 2.45 -11.19
N ALA A 169 8.88 1.88 -10.51
CA ALA A 169 8.87 0.51 -10.02
C ALA A 169 7.87 -0.30 -10.87
N ILE A 170 8.30 -1.42 -11.43
CA ILE A 170 7.48 -2.20 -12.37
C ILE A 170 7.18 -3.58 -11.80
N THR A 171 5.89 -3.88 -11.65
CA THR A 171 5.42 -5.23 -11.36
C THR A 171 5.58 -6.12 -12.60
N VAL A 172 6.17 -7.29 -12.41
CA VAL A 172 6.34 -8.32 -13.43
C VAL A 172 5.48 -9.54 -13.08
N PRO A 173 4.78 -10.16 -14.06
CA PRO A 173 3.92 -11.29 -13.80
C PRO A 173 4.74 -12.55 -13.50
N ILE A 174 4.57 -13.14 -12.31
CA ILE A 174 5.21 -14.40 -11.93
C ILE A 174 4.20 -15.55 -11.71
N MET A 175 2.90 -15.26 -11.77
CA MET A 175 1.84 -16.27 -11.64
C MET A 175 1.85 -17.30 -12.78
N GLY A 176 2.48 -16.99 -13.91
CA GLY A 176 2.66 -17.90 -15.04
C GLY A 176 1.60 -17.76 -16.16
N TRP A 177 0.70 -16.80 -16.08
CA TRP A 177 -0.37 -16.57 -17.06
C TRP A 177 -0.57 -15.09 -17.34
N VAL A 178 -0.63 -14.70 -18.62
CA VAL A 178 -0.91 -13.33 -19.07
C VAL A 178 -2.01 -13.32 -20.13
N ALA A 179 -2.59 -12.16 -20.40
CA ALA A 179 -3.64 -12.01 -21.40
C ALA A 179 -3.17 -12.49 -22.79
N LYS A 180 -3.98 -13.29 -23.47
CA LYS A 180 -3.64 -13.80 -24.83
C LYS A 180 -4.11 -12.89 -25.96
N ASP A 181 -5.09 -12.05 -25.70
CA ASP A 181 -5.74 -11.13 -26.64
C ASP A 181 -6.25 -9.88 -25.95
N THR A 182 -7.07 -9.09 -26.62
CA THR A 182 -7.57 -7.80 -26.13
C THR A 182 -9.10 -7.73 -26.01
N SER A 183 -9.82 -8.87 -26.06
CA SER A 183 -11.27 -8.86 -26.21
C SER A 183 -12.00 -10.06 -25.62
N SER A 184 -11.31 -11.07 -25.09
CA SER A 184 -11.96 -12.23 -24.46
C SER A 184 -12.20 -12.03 -22.97
N ALA A 185 -13.15 -12.80 -22.40
CA ALA A 185 -13.42 -12.84 -20.98
C ALA A 185 -13.41 -14.29 -20.45
N SER A 186 -13.04 -14.46 -19.17
CA SER A 186 -12.85 -15.79 -18.58
C SER A 186 -14.18 -16.50 -18.30
N PHE A 187 -15.26 -15.76 -18.04
CA PHE A 187 -16.57 -16.31 -17.68
C PHE A 187 -17.68 -15.83 -18.61
N PRO A 188 -17.63 -16.11 -19.95
CA PRO A 188 -18.70 -15.70 -20.85
C PRO A 188 -20.00 -16.43 -20.54
N VAL A 189 -21.12 -15.70 -20.54
CA VAL A 189 -22.48 -16.22 -20.30
C VAL A 189 -22.86 -17.26 -21.36
N SER A 190 -22.46 -17.06 -22.59
CA SER A 190 -22.63 -18.02 -23.70
C SER A 190 -22.03 -19.39 -23.43
N VAL A 191 -21.05 -19.50 -22.55
CA VAL A 191 -20.36 -20.76 -22.20
C VAL A 191 -20.78 -21.32 -20.85
N PHE A 192 -21.01 -20.43 -19.88
CA PHE A 192 -21.24 -20.82 -18.48
C PHE A 192 -22.70 -20.68 -18.04
N GLY A 193 -23.57 -20.13 -18.88
CA GLY A 193 -24.96 -19.83 -18.57
C GLY A 193 -25.13 -18.52 -17.76
N PRO A 194 -26.36 -18.24 -17.31
CA PRO A 194 -26.68 -17.01 -16.59
C PRO A 194 -25.85 -16.82 -15.32
N GLN A 195 -25.43 -15.58 -15.09
CA GLN A 195 -24.60 -15.19 -13.94
C GLN A 195 -25.26 -14.08 -13.13
N GLU A 196 -24.77 -13.82 -11.92
CA GLU A 196 -25.27 -12.79 -11.00
C GLU A 196 -25.22 -11.40 -11.66
N LYS A 197 -24.09 -11.10 -12.28
CA LYS A 197 -23.83 -9.81 -12.94
C LYS A 197 -23.07 -10.03 -14.24
N THR A 198 -23.32 -9.16 -15.19
CA THR A 198 -22.58 -9.07 -16.46
C THR A 198 -22.07 -7.65 -16.65
N ASP A 199 -21.03 -7.51 -17.44
CA ASP A 199 -20.53 -6.20 -17.87
C ASP A 199 -21.63 -5.44 -18.61
N PRO A 200 -21.95 -4.18 -18.24
CA PRO A 200 -22.97 -3.37 -18.90
C PRO A 200 -22.72 -3.15 -20.39
N ASP A 201 -21.46 -3.06 -20.81
CA ASP A 201 -21.08 -2.81 -22.20
C ASP A 201 -20.86 -4.12 -22.99
N HIS A 202 -20.64 -5.23 -22.29
CA HIS A 202 -20.42 -6.55 -22.87
C HIS A 202 -21.26 -7.62 -22.15
N PRO A 203 -22.56 -7.75 -22.48
CA PRO A 203 -23.50 -8.62 -21.74
C PRO A 203 -23.12 -10.10 -21.68
N ASP A 204 -22.23 -10.58 -22.55
CA ASP A 204 -21.67 -11.93 -22.49
C ASP A 204 -20.57 -12.10 -21.43
N PHE A 205 -20.03 -11.03 -20.86
CA PHE A 205 -18.95 -11.10 -19.88
C PHE A 205 -19.54 -11.13 -18.46
N GLY A 206 -19.48 -12.29 -17.82
CA GLY A 206 -20.03 -12.50 -16.50
C GLY A 206 -18.99 -12.33 -15.38
N ASN A 207 -19.49 -12.15 -14.15
CA ASN A 207 -18.66 -12.01 -12.96
C ASN A 207 -18.20 -13.34 -12.35
N GLY A 208 -18.44 -14.46 -13.01
CA GLY A 208 -18.01 -15.78 -12.56
C GLY A 208 -18.79 -16.33 -11.37
N LYS A 209 -19.97 -15.78 -11.04
CA LYS A 209 -20.89 -16.28 -10.02
C LYS A 209 -22.21 -16.68 -10.68
N LYS A 210 -22.83 -17.77 -10.20
CA LYS A 210 -24.19 -18.14 -10.63
C LYS A 210 -25.19 -17.07 -10.22
N SER A 211 -26.39 -17.14 -10.78
CA SER A 211 -27.48 -16.17 -10.51
C SER A 211 -27.90 -16.08 -9.04
N ASP A 212 -27.48 -17.02 -8.19
CA ASP A 212 -27.69 -16.98 -6.73
C ASP A 212 -26.76 -15.98 -6.01
N GLY A 213 -25.79 -15.40 -6.72
CA GLY A 213 -24.81 -14.45 -6.19
C GLY A 213 -23.77 -15.07 -5.22
N LYS A 214 -23.85 -16.36 -4.97
CA LYS A 214 -23.02 -17.08 -3.97
C LYS A 214 -22.15 -18.16 -4.58
N THR A 215 -22.71 -19.00 -5.46
CA THR A 215 -22.01 -20.12 -6.05
C THR A 215 -21.00 -19.65 -7.10
N LEU A 216 -19.71 -19.92 -6.86
CA LEU A 216 -18.67 -19.63 -7.84
C LEU A 216 -18.78 -20.59 -9.04
N ILE A 217 -18.60 -20.05 -10.22
CA ILE A 217 -18.50 -20.85 -11.45
C ILE A 217 -17.05 -21.34 -11.54
N PRO A 218 -16.81 -22.66 -11.57
CA PRO A 218 -15.46 -23.18 -11.75
C PRO A 218 -14.85 -22.73 -13.08
N PRO A 219 -13.56 -22.35 -13.12
CA PRO A 219 -12.88 -22.06 -14.37
C PRO A 219 -12.81 -23.34 -15.22
N LYS A 220 -12.87 -23.20 -16.54
CA LYS A 220 -12.72 -24.34 -17.44
C LYS A 220 -11.28 -24.39 -17.99
N GLU A 221 -10.97 -23.56 -18.95
CA GLU A 221 -9.67 -23.62 -19.67
C GLU A 221 -8.94 -22.29 -19.52
N GLN A 222 -7.77 -22.29 -18.91
CA GLN A 222 -6.93 -21.08 -18.79
C GLN A 222 -6.58 -20.50 -20.20
N ALA A 223 -6.33 -21.36 -21.17
CA ALA A 223 -6.02 -20.96 -22.53
C ALA A 223 -7.18 -20.23 -23.26
N ARG A 224 -8.36 -20.16 -22.66
CA ARG A 224 -9.48 -19.36 -23.21
C ARG A 224 -9.12 -17.88 -23.30
N THR A 225 -8.56 -17.31 -22.25
CA THR A 225 -8.23 -15.88 -22.14
C THR A 225 -6.76 -15.62 -21.93
N SER A 226 -5.96 -16.66 -21.72
CA SER A 226 -4.59 -16.50 -21.24
C SER A 226 -3.61 -17.36 -22.02
N VAL A 227 -2.37 -16.91 -22.04
CA VAL A 227 -1.21 -17.64 -22.55
C VAL A 227 -0.19 -17.77 -21.43
N ALA A 228 0.51 -18.90 -21.41
CA ALA A 228 1.57 -19.11 -20.43
C ALA A 228 2.69 -18.07 -20.61
N VAL A 229 3.24 -17.62 -19.49
CA VAL A 229 4.43 -16.76 -19.42
C VAL A 229 5.49 -17.46 -18.59
N THR A 230 6.68 -17.58 -19.15
CA THR A 230 7.82 -18.24 -18.51
C THR A 230 8.76 -17.23 -17.84
N PRO A 231 9.69 -17.68 -16.97
CA PRO A 231 10.75 -16.82 -16.47
C PRO A 231 11.57 -16.15 -17.57
N GLU A 232 11.82 -16.85 -18.68
CA GLU A 232 12.54 -16.32 -19.86
C GLU A 232 11.76 -15.17 -20.52
N ASP A 233 10.44 -15.30 -20.66
CA ASP A 233 9.59 -14.21 -21.19
C ASP A 233 9.68 -12.96 -20.32
N VAL A 234 9.72 -13.11 -18.99
CA VAL A 234 9.90 -11.99 -18.06
C VAL A 234 11.30 -11.39 -18.20
N GLY A 235 12.34 -12.21 -18.32
CA GLY A 235 13.69 -11.75 -18.62
C GLY A 235 13.76 -10.94 -19.93
N ASP A 236 13.04 -11.36 -20.96
CA ASP A 236 12.94 -10.62 -22.23
C ASP A 236 12.15 -9.32 -22.10
N PHE A 237 11.11 -9.30 -21.26
CA PHE A 237 10.41 -8.07 -20.92
C PHE A 237 11.35 -7.05 -20.25
N VAL A 238 12.15 -7.49 -19.27
CA VAL A 238 13.16 -6.65 -18.61
C VAL A 238 14.15 -6.07 -19.62
N LYS A 239 14.69 -6.89 -20.51
CA LYS A 239 15.60 -6.42 -21.58
C LYS A 239 14.92 -5.40 -22.49
N LYS A 240 13.65 -5.62 -22.86
CA LYS A 240 12.89 -4.68 -23.69
C LYS A 240 12.72 -3.33 -23.01
N VAL A 241 12.41 -3.31 -21.71
CA VAL A 241 12.32 -2.07 -20.92
C VAL A 241 13.68 -1.37 -20.88
N ARG A 242 14.77 -2.08 -20.60
CA ARG A 242 16.13 -1.50 -20.63
C ARG A 242 16.53 -0.95 -21.99
N ALA A 243 16.13 -1.62 -23.07
CA ALA A 243 16.34 -1.12 -24.44
C ALA A 243 15.56 0.17 -24.71
N TYR A 244 14.32 0.26 -24.21
CA TYR A 244 13.53 1.50 -24.30
C TYR A 244 14.19 2.65 -23.53
N GLU A 245 14.63 2.42 -22.30
CA GLU A 245 15.34 3.41 -21.48
C GLU A 245 16.61 3.93 -22.18
N LYS A 246 17.37 3.02 -22.79
CA LYS A 246 18.55 3.37 -23.62
C LYS A 246 18.15 4.25 -24.81
N LYS A 247 17.04 3.92 -25.48
CA LYS A 247 16.53 4.71 -26.63
C LYS A 247 16.16 6.14 -26.23
N ILE A 248 15.55 6.32 -25.06
CA ILE A 248 15.15 7.66 -24.57
C ILE A 248 16.26 8.37 -23.78
N GLY A 249 17.41 7.71 -23.55
CA GLY A 249 18.55 8.27 -22.83
C GLY A 249 18.29 8.51 -21.32
N LYS A 250 17.36 7.80 -20.70
CA LYS A 250 17.00 7.95 -19.29
C LYS A 250 16.88 6.57 -18.62
N LYS A 251 17.57 6.35 -17.49
CA LYS A 251 17.36 5.20 -16.62
C LYS A 251 16.24 5.56 -15.63
N LEU A 252 15.05 5.00 -15.81
CA LEU A 252 13.85 5.31 -15.03
C LEU A 252 13.49 4.19 -14.06
N VAL A 253 13.55 2.93 -14.53
CA VAL A 253 13.19 1.76 -13.70
C VAL A 253 14.29 1.49 -12.70
N PHE A 254 13.96 1.70 -11.43
CA PHE A 254 14.89 1.41 -10.33
C PHE A 254 14.59 0.07 -9.65
N GLU A 255 13.34 -0.45 -9.80
CA GLU A 255 12.87 -1.62 -9.08
C GLU A 255 11.96 -2.50 -9.95
N TRP A 256 12.10 -3.81 -9.78
CA TRP A 256 11.22 -4.85 -10.31
C TRP A 256 10.47 -5.52 -9.16
N ILE A 257 9.15 -5.52 -9.20
CA ILE A 257 8.29 -6.07 -8.16
C ILE A 257 7.76 -7.43 -8.62
N LEU A 258 7.93 -8.47 -7.79
CA LEU A 258 7.52 -9.83 -8.09
C LEU A 258 6.02 -10.00 -7.85
N ASP A 259 5.21 -9.75 -8.89
CA ASP A 259 3.77 -9.85 -8.93
C ASP A 259 3.02 -8.86 -8.02
N ASN A 260 1.73 -9.10 -7.83
CA ASN A 260 0.84 -8.37 -6.94
C ASN A 260 0.04 -9.34 -6.10
N GLU A 261 0.15 -9.23 -4.78
CA GLU A 261 -0.66 -9.93 -3.78
C GLU A 261 -0.84 -11.44 -4.06
N PRO A 262 0.26 -12.22 -4.11
CA PRO A 262 0.19 -13.64 -4.47
C PRO A 262 -0.76 -14.45 -3.59
N GLY A 263 -0.91 -14.09 -2.31
CA GLY A 263 -1.86 -14.69 -1.39
C GLY A 263 -3.32 -14.58 -1.81
N LEU A 264 -3.64 -13.68 -2.72
CA LEU A 264 -4.99 -13.49 -3.26
C LEU A 264 -5.21 -14.12 -4.64
N TRP A 265 -4.22 -14.75 -5.28
CA TRP A 265 -4.38 -15.28 -6.63
C TRP A 265 -5.55 -16.23 -6.80
N SER A 266 -5.79 -17.13 -5.82
CA SER A 266 -6.90 -18.08 -5.88
C SER A 266 -8.29 -17.44 -5.82
N SER A 267 -8.38 -16.16 -5.50
CA SER A 267 -9.60 -15.36 -5.55
C SER A 267 -9.59 -14.34 -6.69
N THR A 268 -8.58 -13.49 -6.76
CA THR A 268 -8.48 -12.41 -7.75
C THR A 268 -8.20 -12.90 -9.17
N HIS A 269 -7.50 -14.03 -9.29
CA HIS A 269 -7.12 -14.66 -10.57
C HIS A 269 -7.55 -16.12 -10.64
N ARG A 270 -8.65 -16.48 -9.95
CA ARG A 270 -9.12 -17.87 -9.88
C ARG A 270 -9.44 -18.51 -11.23
N ASP A 271 -9.60 -17.72 -12.27
CA ASP A 271 -9.79 -18.18 -13.65
C ASP A 271 -8.55 -18.91 -14.21
N VAL A 272 -7.36 -18.59 -13.73
CA VAL A 272 -6.10 -19.21 -14.13
C VAL A 272 -5.32 -19.82 -12.97
N HIS A 273 -5.57 -19.38 -11.74
CA HIS A 273 -4.92 -19.86 -10.51
C HIS A 273 -5.96 -20.19 -9.43
N PRO A 274 -6.79 -21.24 -9.60
CA PRO A 274 -7.88 -21.57 -8.67
C PRO A 274 -7.41 -22.22 -7.36
N ASN A 275 -6.19 -22.73 -7.30
CA ASN A 275 -5.64 -23.40 -6.12
C ASN A 275 -5.03 -22.39 -5.14
N PRO A 276 -5.17 -22.63 -3.82
CA PRO A 276 -4.56 -21.77 -2.83
C PRO A 276 -3.03 -21.80 -2.91
N LEU A 277 -2.39 -20.63 -2.82
CA LEU A 277 -0.94 -20.51 -2.83
C LEU A 277 -0.32 -21.22 -1.61
N THR A 278 0.82 -21.89 -1.83
CA THR A 278 1.63 -22.53 -0.80
C THR A 278 2.96 -21.83 -0.59
N TYR A 279 3.67 -22.16 0.50
CA TYR A 279 5.03 -21.70 0.78
C TYR A 279 5.98 -22.08 -0.37
N ASP A 280 5.95 -23.34 -0.77
CA ASP A 280 6.84 -23.85 -1.82
C ASP A 280 6.59 -23.17 -3.16
N GLU A 281 5.32 -23.03 -3.58
CA GLU A 281 4.99 -22.38 -4.84
C GLU A 281 5.47 -20.91 -4.87
N LEU A 282 5.23 -20.16 -3.78
CA LEU A 282 5.71 -18.78 -3.68
C LEU A 282 7.23 -18.70 -3.84
N LEU A 283 7.96 -19.57 -3.14
CA LEU A 283 9.42 -19.61 -3.20
C LEU A 283 9.94 -20.00 -4.58
N GLU A 284 9.40 -21.08 -5.16
CA GLU A 284 9.79 -21.58 -6.49
C GLU A 284 9.62 -20.50 -7.57
N ARG A 285 8.47 -19.84 -7.59
CA ARG A 285 8.20 -18.74 -8.53
C ARG A 285 9.14 -17.56 -8.28
N THR A 286 9.31 -17.14 -7.04
CA THR A 286 10.25 -16.09 -6.67
C THR A 286 11.66 -16.36 -7.20
N ILE A 287 12.18 -17.55 -6.97
CA ILE A 287 13.53 -17.93 -7.40
C ILE A 287 13.62 -17.99 -8.94
N ALA A 288 12.67 -18.64 -9.60
CA ALA A 288 12.70 -18.83 -11.04
C ALA A 288 12.66 -17.49 -11.79
N TYR A 289 11.67 -16.66 -11.49
CA TYR A 289 11.48 -15.37 -12.14
C TYR A 289 12.51 -14.33 -11.70
N GLY A 290 12.86 -14.29 -10.41
CA GLY A 290 13.90 -13.41 -9.89
C GLY A 290 15.29 -13.71 -10.50
N THR A 291 15.61 -14.99 -10.74
CA THR A 291 16.83 -15.38 -11.45
C THR A 291 16.84 -14.86 -12.89
N ALA A 292 15.71 -14.95 -13.60
CA ALA A 292 15.59 -14.44 -14.96
C ALA A 292 15.74 -12.92 -15.03
N ILE A 293 15.13 -12.21 -14.06
CA ILE A 293 15.30 -10.75 -13.93
C ILE A 293 16.76 -10.40 -13.65
N ARG A 294 17.39 -11.05 -12.67
CA ARG A 294 18.80 -10.80 -12.31
C ARG A 294 19.75 -11.06 -13.48
N LYS A 295 19.47 -12.10 -14.29
CA LYS A 295 20.24 -12.38 -15.50
C LYS A 295 20.06 -11.31 -16.59
N ALA A 296 18.86 -10.74 -16.71
CA ALA A 296 18.55 -9.71 -17.70
C ALA A 296 19.03 -8.32 -17.27
N ASP A 297 19.05 -8.05 -15.95
CA ASP A 297 19.43 -6.79 -15.31
C ASP A 297 20.20 -7.09 -14.03
N PRO A 298 21.53 -7.27 -14.10
CA PRO A 298 22.34 -7.66 -12.93
C PRO A 298 22.29 -6.68 -11.75
N ASP A 299 22.07 -5.39 -12.01
CA ASP A 299 21.99 -4.32 -11.02
C ASP A 299 20.56 -4.05 -10.53
N ALA A 300 19.59 -4.88 -10.93
CA ALA A 300 18.19 -4.71 -10.56
C ALA A 300 18.01 -4.68 -9.04
N ILE A 301 17.13 -3.81 -8.55
CA ILE A 301 16.49 -3.97 -7.24
C ILE A 301 15.26 -4.84 -7.47
N ILE A 302 15.13 -5.92 -6.71
CA ILE A 302 14.01 -6.85 -6.79
C ILE A 302 13.26 -6.84 -5.46
N ALA A 303 11.97 -6.55 -5.51
CA ALA A 303 11.07 -6.52 -4.35
C ALA A 303 10.05 -7.67 -4.40
N GLY A 304 9.68 -8.16 -3.23
CA GLY A 304 8.66 -9.21 -3.03
C GLY A 304 8.54 -9.60 -1.55
N PRO A 305 7.58 -10.47 -1.19
CA PRO A 305 6.62 -11.16 -2.05
C PRO A 305 5.38 -10.34 -2.39
N THR A 306 5.29 -9.07 -1.99
CA THR A 306 4.13 -8.19 -2.22
C THR A 306 2.87 -8.68 -1.49
N SER A 307 3.05 -9.05 -0.22
CA SER A 307 1.98 -9.59 0.63
C SER A 307 0.88 -8.57 0.87
N TYR A 308 -0.40 -8.98 0.70
CA TYR A 308 -1.53 -8.05 0.75
C TYR A 308 -1.93 -7.59 2.16
N GLY A 309 -1.55 -8.32 3.24
CA GLY A 309 -1.95 -7.91 4.57
C GLY A 309 -1.66 -8.91 5.70
N TRP A 310 -2.28 -8.63 6.84
CA TRP A 310 -1.92 -9.15 8.15
C TRP A 310 -1.71 -10.65 8.25
N TRP A 311 -2.69 -11.48 7.87
CA TRP A 311 -2.53 -12.91 8.07
C TRP A 311 -1.51 -13.54 7.13
N GLU A 312 -1.31 -13.00 5.91
CA GLU A 312 -0.33 -13.50 4.96
C GLU A 312 1.12 -13.33 5.46
N TYR A 313 1.37 -12.43 6.42
CA TYR A 313 2.70 -12.37 7.03
C TYR A 313 3.08 -13.64 7.79
N PHE A 314 2.10 -14.46 8.16
CA PHE A 314 2.28 -15.63 9.02
C PHE A 314 1.89 -16.95 8.35
N TYR A 315 1.00 -16.94 7.37
CA TYR A 315 0.36 -18.12 6.80
C TYR A 315 0.26 -18.02 5.28
N SER A 316 0.24 -19.18 4.57
CA SER A 316 -0.14 -19.23 3.15
C SER A 316 -1.66 -19.18 2.98
N THR A 317 -2.11 -19.03 1.73
CA THR A 317 -3.53 -19.16 1.39
C THR A 317 -4.05 -20.56 1.67
N LYS A 318 -3.21 -21.59 1.50
CA LYS A 318 -3.57 -22.97 1.88
C LYS A 318 -3.87 -23.09 3.37
N ASP A 319 -3.07 -22.48 4.24
CA ASP A 319 -3.35 -22.47 5.68
C ASP A 319 -4.62 -21.68 6.02
N HIS A 320 -4.91 -20.62 5.28
CA HIS A 320 -6.15 -19.86 5.42
C HIS A 320 -7.36 -20.72 5.08
N ASP A 321 -7.36 -21.39 3.92
CA ASP A 321 -8.50 -22.16 3.39
C ASP A 321 -8.75 -23.45 4.20
N GLU A 322 -7.68 -24.08 4.70
CA GLU A 322 -7.77 -25.30 5.55
C GLU A 322 -7.90 -24.97 7.05
N GLY A 323 -7.88 -23.69 7.40
CA GLY A 323 -8.03 -23.15 8.74
C GLY A 323 -6.72 -22.97 9.51
N PHE A 324 -6.53 -21.77 10.05
CA PHE A 324 -5.31 -21.36 10.76
C PHE A 324 -4.92 -22.24 11.96
N ARG A 325 -5.86 -22.99 12.56
CA ARG A 325 -5.55 -23.97 13.62
C ARG A 325 -4.88 -25.22 13.06
N ALA A 326 -5.33 -25.67 11.90
CA ALA A 326 -4.72 -26.80 11.20
C ALA A 326 -3.34 -26.42 10.68
N LYS A 327 -3.24 -25.26 10.03
CA LYS A 327 -2.03 -24.67 9.42
C LYS A 327 -1.09 -25.73 8.80
N PRO A 328 -1.60 -26.55 7.86
CA PRO A 328 -0.86 -27.71 7.38
C PRO A 328 0.41 -27.33 6.62
N ASP A 329 0.35 -26.25 5.83
CA ASP A 329 1.47 -25.80 5.04
C ASP A 329 2.58 -25.24 5.93
N ARG A 330 2.25 -24.36 6.86
CA ARG A 330 3.19 -23.84 7.84
C ARG A 330 3.82 -24.94 8.70
N LYS A 331 3.03 -25.94 9.13
CA LYS A 331 3.56 -27.10 9.88
C LYS A 331 4.54 -27.92 9.04
N ALA A 332 4.27 -28.11 7.76
CA ALA A 332 5.19 -28.80 6.85
C ALA A 332 6.54 -28.06 6.72
N HIS A 333 6.55 -26.76 7.00
CA HIS A 333 7.72 -25.89 6.95
C HIS A 333 8.27 -25.52 8.35
N GLY A 334 8.16 -26.45 9.32
CA GLY A 334 8.74 -26.31 10.66
C GLY A 334 8.00 -25.33 11.57
N ASP A 335 6.74 -25.03 11.27
CA ASP A 335 5.88 -24.07 11.97
C ASP A 335 6.44 -22.63 11.98
N VAL A 336 7.27 -22.29 10.97
CA VAL A 336 7.84 -20.95 10.79
C VAL A 336 6.84 -20.06 10.05
N PRO A 337 6.60 -18.81 10.50
CA PRO A 337 5.76 -17.83 9.78
C PRO A 337 6.23 -17.61 8.33
N LEU A 338 5.30 -17.40 7.40
CA LEU A 338 5.57 -17.32 5.97
C LEU A 338 6.70 -16.34 5.61
N ILE A 339 6.61 -15.09 6.05
CA ILE A 339 7.65 -14.08 5.72
C ILE A 339 9.01 -14.45 6.31
N ALA A 340 9.05 -14.97 7.54
CA ALA A 340 10.31 -15.41 8.16
C ALA A 340 10.93 -16.57 7.36
N TRP A 341 10.14 -17.57 7.01
CA TRP A 341 10.56 -18.72 6.22
C TRP A 341 11.02 -18.30 4.81
N TYR A 342 10.26 -17.46 4.14
CA TYR A 342 10.58 -16.92 2.83
C TYR A 342 11.96 -16.23 2.83
N LEU A 343 12.21 -15.36 3.81
CA LEU A 343 13.50 -14.69 3.97
C LEU A 343 14.65 -15.69 4.23
N GLN A 344 14.43 -16.69 5.10
CA GLN A 344 15.41 -17.74 5.37
C GLN A 344 15.78 -18.50 4.09
N LYS A 345 14.79 -18.93 3.32
CA LYS A 345 15.00 -19.71 2.09
C LYS A 345 15.70 -18.92 0.99
N LEU A 346 15.39 -17.65 0.84
CA LEU A 346 16.10 -16.79 -0.11
C LEU A 346 17.54 -16.50 0.31
N LYS A 347 17.82 -16.39 1.61
CA LYS A 347 19.18 -16.33 2.13
C LYS A 347 19.96 -17.62 1.86
N GLU A 348 19.35 -18.79 2.13
CA GLU A 348 19.92 -20.10 1.82
C GLU A 348 20.24 -20.23 0.33
N HIS A 349 19.31 -19.76 -0.53
CA HIS A 349 19.51 -19.75 -1.99
C HIS A 349 20.73 -18.89 -2.40
N GLU A 350 20.84 -17.66 -1.89
CA GLU A 350 22.00 -16.79 -2.16
C GLU A 350 23.30 -17.43 -1.69
N GLN A 351 23.32 -18.01 -0.49
CA GLN A 351 24.50 -18.70 0.06
C GLN A 351 24.94 -19.90 -0.79
N LYS A 352 23.96 -20.66 -1.34
CA LYS A 352 24.21 -21.85 -2.15
C LYS A 352 24.66 -21.52 -3.59
N THR A 353 24.09 -20.47 -4.16
CA THR A 353 24.24 -20.17 -5.62
C THR A 353 25.09 -18.96 -5.90
N GLY A 354 25.33 -18.09 -4.92
CA GLY A 354 25.91 -16.76 -5.08
C GLY A 354 24.96 -15.75 -5.74
N VAL A 355 23.70 -16.13 -6.03
CA VAL A 355 22.73 -15.27 -6.72
C VAL A 355 21.72 -14.71 -5.72
N ARG A 356 21.76 -13.39 -5.51
CA ARG A 356 20.78 -12.69 -4.69
C ARG A 356 19.50 -12.46 -5.49
N ILE A 357 18.39 -12.99 -4.99
CA ILE A 357 17.06 -12.83 -5.62
C ILE A 357 16.32 -11.63 -5.05
N LEU A 358 16.30 -11.46 -3.74
CA LEU A 358 15.53 -10.41 -3.06
C LEU A 358 16.44 -9.29 -2.54
N ASP A 359 16.11 -8.05 -2.86
CA ASP A 359 16.75 -6.85 -2.32
C ASP A 359 15.87 -6.15 -1.29
N VAL A 360 14.55 -6.15 -1.48
CA VAL A 360 13.57 -5.42 -0.67
C VAL A 360 12.40 -6.33 -0.32
N LEU A 361 12.11 -6.45 0.98
CA LEU A 361 10.87 -7.07 1.45
C LEU A 361 9.71 -6.12 1.20
N ASP A 362 8.71 -6.59 0.47
CA ASP A 362 7.53 -5.82 0.07
C ASP A 362 6.26 -6.36 0.71
N VAL A 363 5.49 -5.45 1.35
CA VAL A 363 4.17 -5.76 1.90
C VAL A 363 3.21 -4.60 1.67
N HIS A 364 1.91 -4.89 1.65
CA HIS A 364 0.85 -3.88 1.61
C HIS A 364 0.24 -3.67 2.99
N ILE A 365 -0.34 -2.50 3.22
CA ILE A 365 -1.10 -2.22 4.44
C ILE A 365 -2.25 -1.26 4.17
N TYR A 366 -3.43 -1.67 4.63
CA TYR A 366 -4.63 -0.85 4.72
C TYR A 366 -5.20 -0.98 6.13
N PRO A 367 -5.57 0.11 6.80
CA PRO A 367 -6.24 0.04 8.11
C PRO A 367 -7.48 -0.85 8.03
N GLN A 368 -7.58 -1.80 8.94
CA GLN A 368 -8.68 -2.76 9.00
C GLN A 368 -9.82 -2.32 9.94
N ALA A 369 -9.68 -1.15 10.56
CA ALA A 369 -10.68 -0.63 11.48
C ALA A 369 -11.93 -0.15 10.75
N ASP A 370 -13.09 -0.43 11.34
CA ASP A 370 -14.41 -0.15 10.77
C ASP A 370 -14.53 1.29 10.26
N ASN A 371 -15.05 1.46 9.06
CA ASN A 371 -15.33 2.72 8.37
C ASN A 371 -14.11 3.60 8.05
N VAL A 372 -12.90 3.23 8.43
CA VAL A 372 -11.69 4.01 8.10
C VAL A 372 -11.43 4.00 6.58
N GLN A 373 -11.63 2.85 5.93
CA GLN A 373 -11.51 2.69 4.48
C GLN A 373 -12.87 2.54 3.77
N GLY A 374 -13.94 2.32 4.49
CA GLY A 374 -15.30 2.04 4.02
C GLY A 374 -16.01 1.07 4.95
N PRO A 375 -17.28 0.70 4.68
CA PRO A 375 -18.09 -0.10 5.60
C PRO A 375 -17.44 -1.43 5.99
N ASP A 376 -16.70 -2.03 5.06
CA ASP A 376 -16.12 -3.37 5.19
C ASP A 376 -14.59 -3.37 5.39
N GLY A 377 -13.99 -2.20 5.66
CA GLY A 377 -12.52 -2.08 5.75
C GLY A 377 -11.79 -2.25 4.41
N HIS A 378 -12.51 -2.27 3.30
CA HIS A 378 -12.01 -2.65 1.97
C HIS A 378 -11.99 -1.51 0.95
N GLY A 379 -11.70 -0.30 1.36
CA GLY A 379 -11.63 0.82 0.43
C GLY A 379 -10.20 1.18 0.07
N GLY A 380 -9.61 0.55 -0.92
CA GLY A 380 -8.32 0.98 -1.49
C GLY A 380 -8.42 2.23 -2.36
N ASP A 381 -9.58 2.87 -2.44
CA ASP A 381 -9.90 3.99 -3.33
C ASP A 381 -9.92 5.37 -2.64
N GLY A 382 -9.40 5.47 -1.41
CA GLY A 382 -9.36 6.72 -0.65
C GLY A 382 -10.68 7.10 0.02
N GLY A 383 -11.66 6.20 0.04
CA GLY A 383 -12.96 6.36 0.70
C GLY A 383 -12.92 6.36 2.23
N GLY A 384 -14.04 6.02 2.83
CA GLY A 384 -14.22 5.92 4.29
C GLY A 384 -15.04 7.06 4.88
N GLU A 385 -15.56 6.81 6.08
CA GLU A 385 -16.39 7.78 6.81
C GLU A 385 -15.54 8.92 7.35
N THR A 386 -16.18 10.10 7.48
CA THR A 386 -15.50 11.34 7.87
C THR A 386 -16.08 11.97 9.14
N ASP A 387 -16.92 11.25 9.86
CA ASP A 387 -17.37 11.68 11.18
C ASP A 387 -16.19 11.74 12.19
N ARG A 388 -16.38 12.49 13.27
CA ARG A 388 -15.32 12.72 14.25
C ARG A 388 -14.74 11.42 14.82
N LYS A 389 -15.60 10.46 15.18
CA LYS A 389 -15.17 9.20 15.81
C LYS A 389 -14.29 8.40 14.86
N THR A 390 -14.69 8.32 13.59
CA THR A 390 -13.93 7.63 12.55
C THR A 390 -12.62 8.35 12.22
N ASN A 391 -12.62 9.69 12.19
CA ASN A 391 -11.38 10.44 11.99
C ASN A 391 -10.40 10.29 13.16
N ASP A 392 -10.88 10.32 14.41
CA ASP A 392 -10.05 10.06 15.58
C ASP A 392 -9.48 8.61 15.55
N LEU A 393 -10.27 7.63 15.09
CA LEU A 393 -9.82 6.26 14.87
C LEU A 393 -8.79 6.19 13.73
N ARG A 394 -9.01 6.88 12.60
CA ARG A 394 -8.05 6.97 11.49
C ARG A 394 -6.68 7.43 11.94
N PHE A 395 -6.59 8.48 12.77
CA PHE A 395 -5.31 8.90 13.35
C PHE A 395 -4.69 7.83 14.24
N ARG A 396 -5.49 7.12 15.04
CA ARG A 396 -4.95 6.05 15.89
C ARG A 396 -4.45 4.86 15.06
N THR A 397 -5.11 4.51 13.94
CA THR A 397 -4.66 3.41 13.08
C THR A 397 -3.27 3.63 12.47
N THR A 398 -2.81 4.88 12.32
CA THR A 398 -1.43 5.15 11.87
C THR A 398 -0.38 4.58 12.84
N ARG A 399 -0.75 4.36 14.11
CA ARG A 399 0.13 3.75 15.12
C ARG A 399 0.45 2.29 14.81
N SER A 400 -0.42 1.59 14.10
CA SER A 400 -0.17 0.21 13.62
C SER A 400 1.06 0.12 12.71
N LEU A 401 1.53 1.24 12.14
CA LEU A 401 2.77 1.25 11.36
C LEU A 401 4.03 1.13 12.22
N TRP A 402 4.05 1.65 13.45
CA TRP A 402 5.31 1.88 14.16
C TRP A 402 5.28 1.62 15.67
N ASP A 403 4.12 1.71 16.33
CA ASP A 403 4.01 1.70 17.77
C ASP A 403 3.83 0.28 18.31
N ARG A 404 4.82 -0.20 19.07
CA ARG A 404 4.82 -1.56 19.62
C ARG A 404 3.79 -1.77 20.73
N ASP A 405 3.31 -0.67 21.33
CA ASP A 405 2.36 -0.71 22.44
C ASP A 405 0.90 -0.48 21.98
N TYR A 406 0.70 -0.11 20.71
CA TYR A 406 -0.64 0.10 20.17
C TYR A 406 -1.28 -1.21 19.74
N VAL A 407 -2.37 -1.57 20.38
CA VAL A 407 -3.23 -2.69 19.97
C VAL A 407 -4.19 -2.18 18.89
N ASP A 408 -4.15 -2.80 17.73
CA ASP A 408 -5.02 -2.44 16.61
C ASP A 408 -6.50 -2.60 16.98
N GLU A 409 -7.31 -1.59 16.67
CA GLU A 409 -8.72 -1.51 17.10
C GLU A 409 -9.68 -2.24 16.14
N SER A 410 -9.16 -2.83 15.06
CA SER A 410 -9.91 -3.67 14.13
C SER A 410 -10.10 -5.10 14.67
N TRP A 411 -10.51 -6.00 13.78
CA TRP A 411 -10.57 -7.45 14.05
C TRP A 411 -9.21 -8.06 14.44
N ILE A 412 -8.10 -7.41 14.13
CA ILE A 412 -6.75 -7.87 14.43
C ILE A 412 -6.53 -7.97 15.96
N LYS A 413 -6.92 -6.97 16.73
CA LYS A 413 -6.85 -6.95 18.21
C LYS A 413 -5.47 -7.25 18.80
N GLU A 414 -4.40 -6.97 18.06
CA GLU A 414 -3.01 -7.15 18.46
C GLU A 414 -2.15 -5.95 18.09
N ALA A 415 -0.94 -5.89 18.66
CA ALA A 415 0.05 -4.90 18.27
C ALA A 415 0.64 -5.26 16.90
N VAL A 416 0.30 -4.48 15.88
CA VAL A 416 0.77 -4.69 14.50
C VAL A 416 2.21 -4.22 14.33
N TYR A 417 2.54 -3.00 14.75
CA TYR A 417 3.86 -2.33 14.64
C TYR A 417 4.64 -2.75 13.37
N LEU A 418 3.97 -2.63 12.21
CA LEU A 418 4.40 -3.22 10.94
C LEU A 418 5.87 -2.97 10.59
N ILE A 419 6.30 -1.70 10.59
CA ILE A 419 7.65 -1.34 10.14
C ILE A 419 8.72 -1.94 11.06
N PRO A 420 8.67 -1.78 12.40
CA PRO A 420 9.62 -2.44 13.28
C PRO A 420 9.57 -3.98 13.17
N ARG A 421 8.38 -4.58 13.05
CA ARG A 421 8.21 -6.02 12.90
C ARG A 421 8.93 -6.56 11.66
N MET A 422 8.71 -5.95 10.51
CA MET A 422 9.34 -6.41 9.27
C MET A 422 10.85 -6.18 9.26
N LYS A 423 11.32 -5.09 9.84
CA LYS A 423 12.75 -4.84 10.00
C LYS A 423 13.41 -5.84 10.95
N ASP A 424 12.73 -6.23 12.04
CA ASP A 424 13.20 -7.28 12.95
C ASP A 424 13.27 -8.65 12.22
N LEU A 425 12.25 -8.99 11.43
CA LEU A 425 12.25 -10.23 10.62
C LEU A 425 13.40 -10.24 9.61
N ILE A 426 13.64 -9.14 8.92
CA ILE A 426 14.76 -8.98 8.00
C ILE A 426 16.10 -9.17 8.75
N ALA A 427 16.31 -8.46 9.86
CA ALA A 427 17.55 -8.51 10.62
C ALA A 427 17.88 -9.93 11.10
N GLN A 428 16.86 -10.71 11.47
CA GLN A 428 17.03 -12.08 11.97
C GLN A 428 17.20 -13.10 10.86
N ASN A 429 16.44 -12.99 9.76
CA ASN A 429 16.33 -14.06 8.77
C ASN A 429 17.14 -13.80 7.51
N TYR A 430 17.23 -12.54 7.05
CA TYR A 430 17.99 -12.17 5.85
C TYR A 430 18.53 -10.72 5.97
N PRO A 431 19.52 -10.48 6.80
CA PRO A 431 20.04 -9.13 7.08
C PRO A 431 20.54 -8.43 5.81
N GLY A 432 20.45 -7.10 5.81
CA GLY A 432 20.87 -6.25 4.70
C GLY A 432 19.84 -6.08 3.58
N ARG A 433 18.61 -6.58 3.76
CA ARG A 433 17.50 -6.29 2.85
C ARG A 433 16.82 -4.99 3.22
N GLY A 434 16.29 -4.27 2.21
CA GLY A 434 15.40 -3.14 2.41
C GLY A 434 14.01 -3.58 2.85
N PHE A 435 13.20 -2.61 3.25
CA PHE A 435 11.78 -2.81 3.54
C PHE A 435 10.95 -1.74 2.84
N GLN A 436 9.91 -2.15 2.12
CA GLN A 436 8.97 -1.25 1.47
C GLN A 436 7.52 -1.55 1.82
N ILE A 437 6.69 -0.56 1.58
CA ILE A 437 5.23 -0.65 1.61
C ILE A 437 4.73 -0.41 0.19
N GLY A 438 4.49 -1.53 -0.55
CA GLY A 438 4.15 -1.51 -1.97
C GLY A 438 2.80 -0.89 -2.27
N GLU A 439 1.87 -0.94 -1.30
CA GLU A 439 0.59 -0.24 -1.34
C GLU A 439 0.15 0.17 0.06
N TYR A 440 -0.42 1.38 0.15
CA TYR A 440 -1.08 1.87 1.35
C TYR A 440 -2.08 2.99 1.03
N ASN A 441 -3.13 3.07 1.84
CA ASN A 441 -4.05 4.19 1.90
C ASN A 441 -4.71 4.22 3.28
N PHE A 442 -4.97 5.41 3.84
CA PHE A 442 -5.58 5.58 5.17
C PHE A 442 -6.99 6.18 5.10
N GLY A 443 -7.57 6.22 3.91
CA GLY A 443 -8.94 6.66 3.64
C GLY A 443 -9.20 8.16 3.79
N ALA A 444 -10.45 8.56 3.51
CA ALA A 444 -10.91 9.94 3.56
C ALA A 444 -10.05 10.93 2.77
N GLU A 445 -9.61 10.56 1.58
CA GLU A 445 -8.70 11.32 0.72
C GLU A 445 -9.19 12.76 0.46
N ALA A 446 -10.51 12.95 0.35
CA ALA A 446 -11.16 14.23 0.10
C ALA A 446 -11.47 15.04 1.37
N HIS A 447 -11.12 14.54 2.57
CA HIS A 447 -11.38 15.21 3.84
C HIS A 447 -10.08 15.66 4.52
N PRO A 448 -10.04 16.83 5.19
CA PRO A 448 -8.82 17.32 5.85
C PRO A 448 -8.17 16.32 6.80
N ALA A 449 -8.95 15.55 7.57
CA ALA A 449 -8.41 14.51 8.46
C ALA A 449 -7.66 13.41 7.67
N GLY A 450 -8.14 13.00 6.49
CA GLY A 450 -7.44 12.05 5.62
C GLY A 450 -6.10 12.60 5.12
N GLY A 451 -6.08 13.87 4.72
CA GLY A 451 -4.83 14.54 4.34
C GLY A 451 -3.83 14.62 5.49
N VAL A 452 -4.27 14.97 6.71
CA VAL A 452 -3.41 15.02 7.89
C VAL A 452 -2.93 13.61 8.31
N ALA A 453 -3.79 12.59 8.21
CA ALA A 453 -3.41 11.20 8.46
C ALA A 453 -2.35 10.73 7.46
N LEU A 454 -2.48 11.07 6.19
CA LEU A 454 -1.48 10.77 5.17
C LEU A 454 -0.16 11.51 5.43
N ALA A 455 -0.20 12.77 5.85
CA ALA A 455 1.00 13.50 6.24
C ALA A 455 1.72 12.85 7.44
N GLU A 456 0.96 12.34 8.42
CA GLU A 456 1.48 11.53 9.53
C GLU A 456 2.18 10.27 9.02
N VAL A 457 1.53 9.52 8.13
CA VAL A 457 2.07 8.27 7.55
C VAL A 457 3.39 8.53 6.83
N LEU A 458 3.47 9.56 5.98
CA LEU A 458 4.70 9.92 5.27
C LEU A 458 5.84 10.29 6.23
N GLY A 459 5.53 11.03 7.30
CA GLY A 459 6.49 11.34 8.36
C GLY A 459 6.98 10.09 9.09
N ARG A 460 6.07 9.13 9.37
CA ARG A 460 6.44 7.84 9.99
C ARG A 460 7.31 6.98 9.09
N PHE A 461 7.07 6.97 7.80
CA PHE A 461 7.95 6.28 6.85
C PHE A 461 9.37 6.84 6.87
N ALA A 462 9.51 8.16 6.82
CA ALA A 462 10.80 8.82 6.93
C ALA A 462 11.50 8.50 8.26
N LEU A 463 10.77 8.61 9.38
CA LEU A 463 11.33 8.41 10.72
C LEU A 463 11.73 6.96 11.00
N ASN A 464 11.04 6.00 10.39
CA ASN A 464 11.31 4.58 10.60
C ASN A 464 12.18 3.96 9.48
N GLY A 465 12.71 4.76 8.55
CA GLY A 465 13.65 4.32 7.51
C GLY A 465 13.05 3.27 6.58
N VAL A 466 11.84 3.51 6.08
CA VAL A 466 11.24 2.76 4.99
C VAL A 466 12.03 3.03 3.71
N SER A 467 12.33 2.00 2.92
CA SER A 467 13.13 2.14 1.70
C SER A 467 12.31 2.76 0.57
N HIS A 468 11.12 2.24 0.31
CA HIS A 468 10.20 2.69 -0.74
C HIS A 468 8.78 2.61 -0.23
N ALA A 469 7.88 3.48 -0.71
CA ALA A 469 6.45 3.40 -0.42
C ALA A 469 5.63 3.96 -1.57
N PHE A 470 4.46 3.35 -1.85
CA PHE A 470 3.61 3.76 -2.94
C PHE A 470 2.16 3.91 -2.47
N TYR A 471 1.65 5.13 -2.54
CA TYR A 471 0.25 5.42 -2.23
C TYR A 471 -0.68 4.81 -3.29
N TRP A 472 -1.70 4.14 -2.87
CA TRP A 472 -2.70 3.54 -3.76
C TRP A 472 -3.98 4.40 -3.80
N THR A 473 -4.43 4.97 -4.96
CA THR A 473 -3.71 4.89 -6.25
C THR A 473 -2.79 6.09 -6.44
N TYR A 474 -3.36 7.28 -6.58
CA TYR A 474 -2.67 8.58 -6.57
C TYR A 474 -3.65 9.65 -6.09
N PRO A 475 -3.23 10.60 -5.23
CA PRO A 475 -4.10 11.67 -4.75
C PRO A 475 -4.50 12.61 -5.89
N LYS A 476 -5.80 12.88 -6.01
CA LYS A 476 -6.36 13.78 -7.02
C LYS A 476 -6.28 15.23 -6.55
N LYS A 477 -5.88 16.14 -7.45
CA LYS A 477 -5.96 17.58 -7.19
C LYS A 477 -7.43 18.05 -7.24
N PRO A 478 -7.91 18.87 -6.26
CA PRO A 478 -7.17 19.50 -5.17
C PRO A 478 -7.43 18.83 -3.79
N THR A 479 -7.54 17.50 -3.71
CA THR A 479 -7.88 16.82 -2.46
C THR A 479 -6.89 17.09 -1.33
N PRO A 480 -7.29 16.97 -0.05
CA PRO A 480 -6.39 17.03 1.09
C PRO A 480 -5.22 16.04 1.04
N ALA A 481 -5.42 14.84 0.48
CA ALA A 481 -4.34 13.88 0.26
C ALA A 481 -3.29 14.39 -0.75
N TYR A 482 -3.70 15.09 -1.80
CA TYR A 482 -2.78 15.77 -2.72
C TYR A 482 -1.92 16.81 -2.00
N TRP A 483 -2.53 17.61 -1.11
CA TRP A 483 -1.82 18.64 -0.35
C TRP A 483 -0.91 18.03 0.73
N ALA A 484 -1.22 16.85 1.25
CA ALA A 484 -0.33 16.11 2.16
C ALA A 484 0.99 15.73 1.47
N PHE A 485 0.95 15.22 0.23
CA PHE A 485 2.17 15.00 -0.57
C PHE A 485 2.92 16.30 -0.80
N ARG A 486 2.22 17.37 -1.15
CA ARG A 486 2.84 18.67 -1.38
C ARG A 486 3.50 19.24 -0.14
N ALA A 487 3.00 18.96 1.06
CA ALA A 487 3.65 19.33 2.31
C ALA A 487 5.11 18.82 2.39
N TYR A 488 5.35 17.64 1.87
CA TYR A 488 6.68 17.05 1.83
C TYR A 488 7.45 17.37 0.55
N ARG A 489 6.78 17.67 -0.55
CA ARG A 489 7.44 17.69 -1.87
C ARG A 489 7.38 18.99 -2.64
N ASN A 490 6.42 19.87 -2.32
CA ASN A 490 6.24 21.13 -3.06
C ASN A 490 5.32 22.11 -2.31
N TYR A 491 5.58 22.38 -1.02
CA TYR A 491 4.71 23.19 -0.15
C TYR A 491 4.59 24.64 -0.58
N ASP A 492 5.60 25.20 -1.24
CA ASP A 492 5.67 26.59 -1.67
C ASP A 492 5.29 26.81 -3.16
N GLY A 493 5.00 25.72 -3.89
CA GLY A 493 4.76 25.76 -5.33
C GLY A 493 6.01 25.93 -6.20
N ASN A 494 7.20 26.02 -5.58
CA ASN A 494 8.49 26.26 -6.24
C ASN A 494 9.51 25.15 -5.95
N GLY A 495 9.04 23.98 -5.52
CA GLY A 495 9.88 22.82 -5.22
C GLY A 495 10.43 22.77 -3.80
N GLY A 496 9.91 23.60 -2.89
CA GLY A 496 10.21 23.51 -1.47
C GLY A 496 9.82 22.12 -0.91
N HIS A 497 10.77 21.42 -0.26
CA HIS A 497 10.57 20.02 0.10
C HIS A 497 11.24 19.63 1.41
N PHE A 498 10.75 18.56 2.03
CA PHE A 498 11.34 17.89 3.17
C PHE A 498 12.74 17.41 2.82
N GLN A 499 13.71 17.66 3.68
CA GLN A 499 15.12 17.49 3.37
C GLN A 499 15.59 16.03 3.53
N GLY A 500 16.81 15.75 3.06
CA GLY A 500 17.34 14.39 2.95
C GLY A 500 17.70 13.70 4.26
N ARG A 501 17.69 14.40 5.42
CA ARG A 501 17.95 13.79 6.73
C ARG A 501 16.87 14.18 7.74
N ILE A 502 16.20 13.19 8.33
CA ILE A 502 15.26 13.41 9.42
C ILE A 502 15.97 13.33 10.77
N VAL A 503 15.64 14.22 11.69
CA VAL A 503 16.17 14.26 13.05
C VAL A 503 15.08 13.93 14.07
N PRO A 504 15.44 13.41 15.27
CA PRO A 504 14.47 13.15 16.32
C PRO A 504 13.71 14.41 16.72
N SER A 505 12.41 14.25 16.91
CA SER A 505 11.52 15.30 17.41
C SER A 505 10.49 14.72 18.36
N SER A 506 9.92 15.55 19.21
CA SER A 506 8.88 15.18 20.17
C SER A 506 7.71 16.14 20.11
N SER A 507 6.51 15.64 20.38
CA SER A 507 5.27 16.42 20.45
C SER A 507 4.28 15.78 21.43
N PRO A 508 3.34 16.55 22.02
CA PRO A 508 2.27 15.99 22.84
C PRO A 508 1.27 15.18 22.01
N SER A 509 0.51 14.34 22.69
CA SER A 509 -0.60 13.58 22.07
C SER A 509 -1.56 14.52 21.33
N GLY A 510 -2.07 14.09 20.18
CA GLY A 510 -2.94 14.89 19.32
C GLY A 510 -2.20 15.78 18.32
N THR A 511 -0.86 15.78 18.36
CA THR A 511 0.00 16.47 17.41
C THR A 511 1.17 15.60 16.99
N SER A 512 1.79 15.91 15.85
CA SER A 512 3.08 15.31 15.44
C SER A 512 4.01 16.36 14.86
N ILE A 513 5.32 16.14 15.04
CA ILE A 513 6.36 16.99 14.46
C ILE A 513 7.39 16.11 13.74
N TYR A 514 7.71 16.50 12.51
CA TYR A 514 8.76 15.89 11.69
C TYR A 514 9.74 16.97 11.26
N ALA A 515 10.98 16.82 11.64
CA ALA A 515 12.03 17.80 11.34
C ALA A 515 13.10 17.17 10.46
N SER A 516 13.43 17.85 9.38
CA SER A 516 14.48 17.43 8.44
C SER A 516 15.48 18.54 8.17
N ARG A 517 16.67 18.13 7.78
CA ARG A 517 17.73 19.06 7.34
C ARG A 517 18.44 18.55 6.09
N ASP A 518 19.06 19.47 5.37
CA ASP A 518 20.01 19.12 4.31
C ASP A 518 21.33 18.58 4.89
N GLU A 519 22.20 18.05 4.06
CA GLU A 519 23.50 17.52 4.50
C GLU A 519 24.40 18.61 5.11
N SER A 520 24.28 19.85 4.67
CA SER A 520 25.05 20.97 5.23
C SER A 520 24.55 21.46 6.59
N GLY A 521 23.32 21.09 6.98
CA GLY A 521 22.64 21.59 8.18
C GLY A 521 22.20 23.05 8.09
N LYS A 522 22.26 23.66 6.91
CA LYS A 522 21.88 25.07 6.70
C LYS A 522 20.41 25.27 6.36
N LYS A 523 19.76 24.27 5.78
CA LYS A 523 18.34 24.30 5.46
C LYS A 523 17.59 23.27 6.28
N TRP A 524 16.53 23.73 6.96
CA TRP A 524 15.66 22.90 7.77
C TRP A 524 14.23 23.02 7.29
N VAL A 525 13.50 21.92 7.34
CA VAL A 525 12.05 21.88 7.11
C VAL A 525 11.40 21.10 8.23
N ILE A 526 10.47 21.75 8.92
CA ILE A 526 9.73 21.18 10.06
C ILE A 526 8.26 21.16 9.67
N LEU A 527 7.66 19.98 9.70
CA LEU A 527 6.23 19.80 9.58
C LEU A 527 5.63 19.61 10.97
N ALA A 528 4.55 20.34 11.29
CA ALA A 528 3.76 20.17 12.49
C ALA A 528 2.32 19.88 12.10
N LEU A 529 1.74 18.82 12.68
CA LEU A 529 0.40 18.32 12.42
C LEU A 529 -0.48 18.51 13.64
N ASN A 530 -1.72 18.94 13.45
CA ASN A 530 -2.76 18.97 14.48
C ASN A 530 -3.90 18.02 14.09
N PHE A 531 -4.17 17.02 14.91
CA PHE A 531 -5.21 16.00 14.70
C PHE A 531 -6.58 16.41 15.27
N SER A 532 -6.66 17.53 16.01
CA SER A 532 -7.92 17.99 16.58
C SER A 532 -8.85 18.54 15.50
N ALA A 533 -10.13 18.17 15.58
CA ALA A 533 -11.16 18.65 14.67
C ALA A 533 -11.58 20.11 14.93
N ASP A 534 -11.47 20.57 16.16
CA ASP A 534 -12.12 21.80 16.66
C ASP A 534 -11.18 22.71 17.46
N ARG A 535 -10.02 22.20 17.89
CA ARG A 535 -9.12 22.99 18.74
C ARG A 535 -7.84 23.36 18.00
N PRO A 536 -7.57 24.67 17.88
CA PRO A 536 -6.24 25.10 17.51
C PRO A 536 -5.25 24.82 18.64
N GLU A 537 -4.05 24.34 18.30
CA GLU A 537 -3.03 24.01 19.29
C GLU A 537 -1.92 25.06 19.27
N PRO A 538 -1.69 25.81 20.37
CA PRO A 538 -0.52 26.68 20.45
C PRO A 538 0.75 25.84 20.50
N ALA A 539 1.67 26.10 19.58
CA ALA A 539 2.92 25.37 19.45
C ALA A 539 4.12 26.24 19.84
N SER A 540 4.94 25.69 20.76
CA SER A 540 6.25 26.22 21.10
C SER A 540 7.28 25.12 20.87
N ILE A 541 7.92 25.12 19.72
CA ILE A 541 8.85 24.08 19.29
C ILE A 541 10.27 24.51 19.66
N GLU A 542 10.86 23.88 20.67
CA GLU A 542 12.24 24.13 21.07
C GLU A 542 13.22 23.53 20.07
N LEU A 543 14.14 24.34 19.58
CA LEU A 543 15.22 23.95 18.66
C LEU A 543 16.49 23.63 19.48
N LYS A 544 16.56 22.42 20.05
CA LYS A 544 17.62 22.04 20.98
C LYS A 544 18.98 21.92 20.28
N GLY A 545 19.84 22.88 20.57
CA GLY A 545 21.20 22.92 20.08
C GLY A 545 21.35 23.23 18.60
N CYS A 546 20.34 23.81 17.96
CA CYS A 546 20.48 24.40 16.65
C CYS A 546 21.43 25.59 16.68
N VAL A 547 22.13 25.81 15.59
CA VAL A 547 22.81 27.09 15.30
C VAL A 547 21.73 28.18 15.17
N SER A 548 22.08 29.41 15.49
CA SER A 548 21.14 30.56 15.49
C SER A 548 20.23 30.54 14.26
N PRO A 549 18.91 30.48 14.49
CA PRO A 549 17.96 30.49 13.37
C PRO A 549 18.05 31.81 12.61
N GLY A 550 18.12 31.70 11.27
CA GLY A 550 18.08 32.84 10.37
C GLY A 550 16.69 33.14 9.85
N ALA A 551 16.51 33.17 8.53
CA ALA A 551 15.20 33.42 7.94
C ALA A 551 14.23 32.26 8.16
N LEU A 552 12.99 32.59 8.52
CA LEU A 552 11.88 31.65 8.68
C LEU A 552 10.76 31.98 7.66
N LYS A 553 10.27 30.97 6.98
CA LYS A 553 9.02 31.00 6.23
C LYS A 553 8.09 29.94 6.78
N SER A 554 6.80 30.20 6.81
CA SER A 554 5.81 29.22 7.20
C SER A 554 4.63 29.17 6.24
N PHE A 555 4.07 27.97 6.10
CA PHE A 555 2.98 27.64 5.20
C PHE A 555 1.98 26.77 5.98
N VAL A 556 0.69 27.04 5.84
CA VAL A 556 -0.37 26.32 6.57
C VAL A 556 -1.40 25.82 5.59
N TYR A 557 -1.77 24.54 5.73
CA TYR A 557 -2.89 23.91 5.04
C TYR A 557 -3.96 23.50 6.05
N THR A 558 -5.22 23.85 5.77
CA THR A 558 -6.39 23.62 6.65
C THR A 558 -7.56 22.96 5.92
N GLY A 559 -7.30 22.31 4.78
CA GLY A 559 -8.33 21.57 4.03
C GLY A 559 -8.96 22.32 2.84
N GLY A 560 -8.53 23.54 2.54
CA GLY A 560 -9.09 24.30 1.41
C GLY A 560 -8.43 23.95 0.06
N ASP A 561 -9.16 24.14 -1.04
CA ASP A 561 -8.71 23.91 -2.41
C ASP A 561 -7.56 24.84 -2.83
N GLN A 562 -7.43 25.97 -2.16
CA GLN A 562 -6.34 26.94 -2.39
C GLN A 562 -4.96 26.38 -1.98
N GLY A 563 -4.94 25.29 -1.18
CA GLY A 563 -3.71 24.70 -0.72
C GLY A 563 -3.06 25.47 0.43
N PHE A 564 -1.72 25.54 0.38
CA PHE A 564 -0.95 26.22 1.42
C PHE A 564 -1.07 27.74 1.32
N ILE A 565 -1.37 28.37 2.46
CA ILE A 565 -1.32 29.83 2.65
C ILE A 565 -0.14 30.20 3.55
N ALA A 566 0.23 31.48 3.60
CA ALA A 566 1.25 31.97 4.52
C ALA A 566 0.84 31.72 5.99
N GLY A 567 1.77 31.14 6.76
CA GLY A 567 1.60 30.93 8.19
C GLY A 567 2.11 32.09 9.03
N ASP A 568 1.88 32.00 10.35
CA ASP A 568 2.21 33.02 11.34
C ASP A 568 3.42 32.67 12.24
N ALA A 569 4.18 31.64 11.88
CA ALA A 569 5.30 31.17 12.69
C ALA A 569 6.36 32.27 12.90
N LYS A 570 6.88 32.36 14.13
CA LYS A 570 7.92 33.33 14.51
C LYS A 570 9.03 32.64 15.28
N ILE A 571 10.23 33.23 15.23
CA ILE A 571 11.36 32.81 16.04
C ILE A 571 11.34 33.65 17.32
N GLU A 572 11.30 32.96 18.49
CA GLU A 572 11.45 33.60 19.79
C GLU A 572 12.57 32.88 20.57
N GLY A 573 13.73 33.49 20.64
CA GLY A 573 14.92 32.88 21.21
C GLY A 573 15.33 31.62 20.46
N THR A 574 15.29 30.48 21.13
CA THR A 574 15.58 29.14 20.58
C THR A 574 14.32 28.36 20.19
N SER A 575 13.16 29.00 20.15
CA SER A 575 11.89 28.33 19.87
C SER A 575 11.19 28.91 18.63
N LEU A 576 10.48 28.06 17.94
CA LEU A 576 9.47 28.46 16.93
C LEU A 576 8.10 28.53 17.61
N LYS A 577 7.45 29.66 17.50
CA LYS A 577 6.11 29.90 18.02
C LYS A 577 5.13 30.00 16.86
N THR A 578 4.05 29.25 16.93
CA THR A 578 2.94 29.31 15.96
C THR A 578 1.66 28.77 16.58
N LYS A 579 0.57 28.88 15.85
CA LYS A 579 -0.71 28.25 16.18
C LYS A 579 -1.05 27.24 15.11
N LEU A 580 -1.23 25.97 15.49
CA LEU A 580 -1.64 24.91 14.59
C LEU A 580 -3.17 24.88 14.52
N PRO A 581 -3.80 25.26 13.40
CA PRO A 581 -5.26 25.18 13.26
C PRO A 581 -5.80 23.75 13.39
N PRO A 582 -7.12 23.57 13.60
CA PRO A 582 -7.74 22.25 13.54
C PRO A 582 -7.47 21.54 12.21
N TYR A 583 -7.24 20.22 12.24
CA TYR A 583 -6.92 19.40 11.06
C TYR A 583 -5.96 20.09 10.10
N SER A 584 -4.78 20.47 10.58
CA SER A 584 -3.84 21.25 9.77
C SER A 584 -2.48 20.57 9.57
N ILE A 585 -1.84 20.97 8.49
CA ILE A 585 -0.44 20.70 8.19
C ILE A 585 0.27 22.06 8.15
N THR A 586 1.20 22.29 9.07
CA THR A 586 2.02 23.52 9.10
C THR A 586 3.44 23.15 8.71
N VAL A 587 3.97 23.80 7.67
CA VAL A 587 5.36 23.64 7.21
C VAL A 587 6.14 24.89 7.56
N MET A 588 7.28 24.71 8.21
CA MET A 588 8.21 25.77 8.59
C MET A 588 9.57 25.52 7.93
N GLU A 589 9.95 26.39 7.02
CA GLU A 589 11.26 26.40 6.38
C GLU A 589 12.18 27.36 7.11
N LEU A 590 13.32 26.86 7.59
CA LEU A 590 14.27 27.60 8.38
C LEU A 590 15.65 27.55 7.71
N ALA A 591 16.24 28.70 7.48
CA ALA A 591 17.66 28.82 7.14
C ALA A 591 18.46 29.08 8.41
N THR A 592 19.63 28.44 8.56
CA THR A 592 20.60 28.74 9.62
C THR A 592 21.80 29.46 9.03
N GLN A 593 22.44 30.29 9.83
CA GLN A 593 23.63 31.05 9.40
C GLN A 593 24.86 30.16 9.30
#